data_e36af01b3e5f84a1fdcb1b92288211e1
#
_entry.id   e36af01b3e5f84a1fdcb1b92288211e1
#
_cell.length_a   1.000
_cell.length_b   1.000
_cell.length_c   1.000
_cell.angle_alpha   90.00
_cell.angle_beta   90.00
_cell.angle_gamma   90.00
#
_symmetry.space_group_name_H-M   'P 1'
#
loop_
_entity.id
_entity.type
_entity.pdbx_description
1 polymer ?
#
loop_
_entity_poly.entity_id
_entity_poly.type
_entity_poly.pdbx_seq_one_letter_code
_entity_poly.pdbx_strand_id
1 'polypeptide(L)'
;MARLYLLAVTLNVWVLVVILAAAFAVQFWSGEPPCPLCVMQRIALMLIALGPLHILLRAYAAGLTCRAAALGQGMAIIAAVLGAVAAGRQILLHILPGDPGFGSPVFGLHLYTWCFIAFSGQIAASAVLLASPKGRHPRSEVSVETQHHPPVDWISKARSH
;
A
#
# COMPACT_ATOMS: atom_id res chain seq x y z
N MET A 1 -9.91 -16.28 -9.41
CA MET A 1 -8.97 -15.76 -8.43
C MET A 1 -8.41 -14.35 -8.75
N ALA A 2 -7.97 -13.99 -10.00
CA ALA A 2 -7.53 -12.61 -10.31
C ALA A 2 -8.62 -11.57 -10.07
N ARG A 3 -9.85 -11.89 -10.40
CA ARG A 3 -11.02 -11.03 -10.12
C ARG A 3 -11.20 -10.78 -8.62
N LEU A 4 -11.05 -11.84 -7.79
CA LEU A 4 -11.17 -11.69 -6.34
C LEU A 4 -10.08 -10.78 -5.75
N TYR A 5 -8.84 -10.91 -6.22
CA TYR A 5 -7.75 -10.01 -5.83
C TYR A 5 -8.04 -8.56 -6.21
N LEU A 6 -8.48 -8.32 -7.46
CA LEU A 6 -8.82 -6.97 -7.92
C LEU A 6 -10.02 -6.38 -7.17
N LEU A 7 -11.02 -7.21 -6.85
CA LEU A 7 -12.15 -6.80 -6.00
C LEU A 7 -11.67 -6.38 -4.61
N ALA A 8 -10.77 -7.15 -3.99
CA ALA A 8 -10.19 -6.81 -2.68
C ALA A 8 -9.39 -5.50 -2.74
N VAL A 9 -8.60 -5.29 -3.80
CA VAL A 9 -7.86 -4.03 -4.03
C VAL A 9 -8.81 -2.86 -4.24
N THR A 10 -9.88 -3.03 -5.01
CA THR A 10 -10.90 -1.99 -5.22
C THR A 10 -11.63 -1.66 -3.93
N LEU A 11 -12.03 -2.69 -3.16
CA LEU A 11 -12.65 -2.49 -1.85
C LEU A 11 -11.72 -1.73 -0.89
N ASN A 12 -10.44 -2.03 -0.91
CA ASN A 12 -9.44 -1.32 -0.13
C ASN A 12 -9.42 0.18 -0.47
N VAL A 13 -9.45 0.55 -1.76
CA VAL A 13 -9.55 1.97 -2.17
C VAL A 13 -10.80 2.63 -1.62
N TRP A 14 -11.96 1.96 -1.72
CA TRP A 14 -13.20 2.51 -1.20
C TRP A 14 -13.17 2.71 0.30
N VAL A 15 -12.62 1.75 1.06
CA VAL A 15 -12.45 1.89 2.52
C VAL A 15 -11.58 3.10 2.85
N LEU A 16 -10.47 3.31 2.16
CA LEU A 16 -9.60 4.49 2.37
C LEU A 16 -10.32 5.80 2.06
N VAL A 17 -11.10 5.85 0.97
CA VAL A 17 -11.91 7.03 0.61
C VAL A 17 -12.94 7.33 1.70
N VAL A 18 -13.64 6.31 2.21
CA VAL A 18 -14.64 6.48 3.27
C VAL A 18 -13.98 6.97 4.56
N ILE A 19 -12.84 6.41 4.97
CA ILE A 19 -12.09 6.84 6.16
C ILE A 19 -11.66 8.30 6.01
N LEU A 20 -11.13 8.69 4.85
CA LEU A 20 -10.69 10.05 4.59
C LEU A 20 -11.87 11.03 4.58
N ALA A 21 -12.98 10.67 3.94
CA ALA A 21 -14.20 11.46 3.91
C ALA A 21 -14.78 11.65 5.32
N ALA A 22 -14.82 10.58 6.12
CA ALA A 22 -15.26 10.63 7.52
C ALA A 22 -14.36 11.56 8.36
N ALA A 23 -13.04 11.50 8.17
CA ALA A 23 -12.09 12.38 8.88
C ALA A 23 -12.31 13.86 8.54
N PHE A 24 -12.63 14.19 7.28
CA PHE A 24 -12.99 15.55 6.89
C PHE A 24 -14.38 15.94 7.42
N ALA A 25 -15.37 15.04 7.34
CA ALA A 25 -16.71 15.31 7.83
C ALA A 25 -16.71 15.66 9.33
N VAL A 26 -16.00 14.88 10.15
CA VAL A 26 -15.85 15.17 11.58
C VAL A 26 -15.22 16.53 11.81
N GLN A 27 -14.17 16.87 11.07
CA GLN A 27 -13.50 18.16 11.21
C GLN A 27 -14.43 19.34 10.90
N PHE A 28 -15.17 19.27 9.77
CA PHE A 28 -16.09 20.34 9.39
C PHE A 28 -17.29 20.44 10.32
N TRP A 29 -17.73 19.31 10.88
CA TRP A 29 -18.83 19.27 11.82
C TRP A 29 -18.45 19.88 13.19
N SER A 30 -17.27 19.52 13.72
CA SER A 30 -16.80 20.04 15.01
C SER A 30 -16.22 21.46 14.91
N GLY A 31 -15.92 21.96 13.71
CA GLY A 31 -15.33 23.29 13.51
C GLY A 31 -13.93 23.46 14.11
N GLU A 32 -13.29 22.35 14.50
CA GLU A 32 -11.97 22.36 15.13
C GLU A 32 -10.85 22.47 14.06
N PRO A 33 -9.83 23.33 14.29
CA PRO A 33 -8.69 23.39 13.38
C PRO A 33 -7.91 22.07 13.45
N PRO A 34 -7.45 21.53 12.29
CA PRO A 34 -6.69 20.29 12.28
C PRO A 34 -5.32 20.49 12.93
N CYS A 35 -4.91 19.56 13.80
CA CYS A 35 -3.55 19.56 14.32
C CYS A 35 -2.55 19.16 13.22
N PRO A 36 -1.27 19.57 13.30
CA PRO A 36 -0.26 19.20 12.30
C PRO A 36 -0.12 17.69 12.10
N LEU A 37 -0.20 16.89 13.19
CA LEU A 37 -0.15 15.42 13.10
C LEU A 37 -1.38 14.84 12.41
N CYS A 38 -2.57 15.44 12.60
CA CYS A 38 -3.79 15.03 11.91
C CYS A 38 -3.69 15.26 10.39
N VAL A 39 -3.04 16.36 9.98
CA VAL A 39 -2.76 16.62 8.56
C VAL A 39 -1.81 15.57 7.98
N MET A 40 -0.73 15.23 8.72
CA MET A 40 0.22 14.19 8.32
C MET A 40 -0.45 12.82 8.15
N GLN A 41 -1.36 12.46 9.04
CA GLN A 41 -2.13 11.21 8.95
C GLN A 41 -3.03 11.17 7.70
N ARG A 42 -3.66 12.29 7.34
CA ARG A 42 -4.47 12.39 6.11
C ARG A 42 -3.62 12.28 4.85
N ILE A 43 -2.45 12.92 4.84
CA ILE A 43 -1.48 12.77 3.75
C ILE A 43 -1.05 11.31 3.62
N ALA A 44 -0.78 10.64 4.75
CA ALA A 44 -0.45 9.21 4.73
C ALA A 44 -1.58 8.34 4.15
N LEU A 45 -2.85 8.61 4.48
CA LEU A 45 -4.01 7.92 3.88
C LEU A 45 -4.08 8.12 2.36
N MET A 46 -3.82 9.33 1.88
CA MET A 46 -3.76 9.61 0.43
C MET A 46 -2.61 8.84 -0.25
N LEU A 47 -1.43 8.82 0.37
CA LEU A 47 -0.28 8.08 -0.15
C LEU A 47 -0.52 6.56 -0.17
N ILE A 48 -1.21 6.01 0.84
CA ILE A 48 -1.62 4.60 0.85
C ILE A 48 -2.48 4.29 -0.38
N ALA A 49 -3.43 5.16 -0.73
CA ALA A 49 -4.35 4.95 -1.85
C ALA A 49 -3.63 4.86 -3.21
N LEU A 50 -2.45 5.47 -3.35
CA LEU A 50 -1.64 5.38 -4.59
C LEU A 50 -1.19 3.96 -4.89
N GLY A 51 -0.94 3.14 -3.86
CA GLY A 51 -0.52 1.75 -4.03
C GLY A 51 -1.58 0.88 -4.73
N PRO A 52 -2.78 0.70 -4.16
CA PRO A 52 -3.87 -0.02 -4.80
C PRO A 52 -4.29 0.61 -6.14
N LEU A 53 -4.28 1.94 -6.27
CA LEU A 53 -4.57 2.63 -7.53
C LEU A 53 -3.55 2.24 -8.62
N HIS A 54 -2.26 2.20 -8.29
CA HIS A 54 -1.21 1.73 -9.21
C HIS A 54 -1.51 0.29 -9.68
N ILE A 55 -1.91 -0.60 -8.78
CA ILE A 55 -2.26 -1.99 -9.13
C ILE A 55 -3.42 -2.03 -10.12
N LEU A 56 -4.49 -1.27 -9.86
CA LEU A 56 -5.68 -1.23 -10.71
C LEU A 56 -5.35 -0.67 -12.11
N LEU A 57 -4.61 0.43 -12.19
CA LEU A 57 -4.19 1.03 -13.45
C LEU A 57 -3.33 0.08 -14.28
N ARG A 58 -2.37 -0.60 -13.64
CA ARG A 58 -1.52 -1.58 -14.33
C ARG A 58 -2.30 -2.81 -14.77
N ALA A 59 -3.23 -3.28 -13.94
CA ALA A 59 -4.11 -4.40 -14.27
C ALA A 59 -5.01 -4.10 -15.48
N TYR A 60 -5.50 -2.86 -15.57
CA TYR A 60 -6.33 -2.39 -16.69
C TYR A 60 -5.51 -2.26 -17.99
N ALA A 61 -4.32 -1.66 -17.92
CA ALA A 61 -3.51 -1.34 -19.10
C ALA A 61 -2.78 -2.56 -19.69
N ALA A 62 -2.27 -3.47 -18.87
CA ALA A 62 -1.36 -4.55 -19.30
C ALA A 62 -1.63 -5.90 -18.61
N GLY A 63 -2.73 -6.01 -17.85
CA GLY A 63 -3.00 -7.17 -17.01
C GLY A 63 -2.27 -7.13 -15.66
N LEU A 64 -2.76 -7.93 -14.73
CA LEU A 64 -2.21 -8.00 -13.37
C LEU A 64 -0.88 -8.78 -13.37
N THR A 65 0.21 -8.12 -13.03
CA THR A 65 1.54 -8.72 -12.87
C THR A 65 1.94 -8.76 -11.40
N CYS A 66 2.75 -9.74 -11.01
CA CYS A 66 3.29 -9.84 -9.65
C CYS A 66 4.12 -8.62 -9.26
N ARG A 67 4.87 -8.06 -10.21
CA ARG A 67 5.65 -6.85 -10.01
C ARG A 67 4.77 -5.65 -9.67
N ALA A 68 3.67 -5.46 -10.41
CA ALA A 68 2.73 -4.37 -10.14
C ALA A 68 2.05 -4.54 -8.77
N ALA A 69 1.66 -5.78 -8.42
CA ALA A 69 1.09 -6.09 -7.12
C ALA A 69 2.09 -5.84 -5.98
N ALA A 70 3.35 -6.31 -6.11
CA ALA A 70 4.38 -6.12 -5.11
C ALA A 70 4.74 -4.64 -4.90
N LEU A 71 4.91 -3.88 -5.99
CA LEU A 71 5.20 -2.44 -5.91
C LEU A 71 4.05 -1.68 -5.27
N GLY A 72 2.80 -1.92 -5.70
CA GLY A 72 1.66 -1.20 -5.16
C GLY A 72 1.41 -1.51 -3.69
N GLN A 73 1.48 -2.77 -3.27
CA GLN A 73 1.34 -3.12 -1.85
C GLN A 73 2.52 -2.63 -1.01
N GLY A 74 3.74 -2.67 -1.55
CA GLY A 74 4.93 -2.11 -0.90
C GLY A 74 4.80 -0.61 -0.63
N MET A 75 4.33 0.17 -1.62
CA MET A 75 4.05 1.60 -1.45
C MET A 75 2.99 1.84 -0.35
N ALA A 76 1.92 1.06 -0.37
CA ALA A 76 0.86 1.17 0.63
C ALA A 76 1.36 0.85 2.05
N ILE A 77 2.21 -0.18 2.22
CA ILE A 77 2.81 -0.54 3.51
C ILE A 77 3.71 0.58 4.03
N ILE A 78 4.61 1.13 3.20
CA ILE A 78 5.52 2.20 3.61
C ILE A 78 4.73 3.42 4.08
N ALA A 79 3.73 3.84 3.31
CA ALA A 79 2.87 4.97 3.68
C ALA A 79 2.06 4.69 4.96
N ALA A 80 1.56 3.45 5.15
CA ALA A 80 0.82 3.07 6.34
C ALA A 80 1.72 3.05 7.59
N VAL A 81 2.97 2.61 7.47
CA VAL A 81 3.95 2.66 8.58
C VAL A 81 4.23 4.09 9.00
N LEU A 82 4.45 5.01 8.04
CA LEU A 82 4.65 6.43 8.34
C LEU A 82 3.41 7.04 9.03
N GLY A 83 2.21 6.71 8.56
CA GLY A 83 0.95 7.12 9.17
C GLY A 83 0.78 6.57 10.58
N ALA A 84 1.11 5.29 10.80
CA ALA A 84 1.04 4.64 12.11
C ALA A 84 2.02 5.27 13.12
N VAL A 85 3.23 5.62 12.67
CA VAL A 85 4.21 6.33 13.52
C VAL A 85 3.68 7.71 13.94
N ALA A 86 3.09 8.47 13.00
CA ALA A 86 2.49 9.77 13.31
C ALA A 86 1.32 9.64 14.29
N ALA A 87 0.43 8.66 14.09
CA ALA A 87 -0.71 8.40 14.95
C ALA A 87 -0.27 7.88 16.33
N GLY A 88 0.68 6.97 16.38
CA GLY A 88 1.27 6.46 17.62
C GLY A 88 1.96 7.53 18.44
N ARG A 89 2.71 8.45 17.79
CA ARG A 89 3.27 9.61 18.48
C ARG A 89 2.18 10.47 19.10
N GLN A 90 1.07 10.69 18.41
CA GLN A 90 -0.03 11.49 18.95
C GLN A 90 -0.71 10.81 20.15
N ILE A 91 -0.89 9.48 20.11
CA ILE A 91 -1.36 8.71 21.27
C ILE A 91 -0.43 8.92 22.47
N LEU A 92 0.88 8.78 22.28
CA LEU A 92 1.88 8.92 23.34
C LEU A 92 1.94 10.32 23.94
N LEU A 93 1.63 11.37 23.16
CA LEU A 93 1.57 12.74 23.64
C LEU A 93 0.37 12.99 24.58
N HIS A 94 -0.69 12.18 24.46
CA HIS A 94 -1.94 12.33 25.21
C HIS A 94 -2.24 11.13 26.12
N ILE A 95 -1.22 10.39 26.55
CA ILE A 95 -1.39 9.21 27.42
C ILE A 95 -1.42 9.56 28.92
N LEU A 96 -1.09 10.79 29.30
CA LEU A 96 -1.01 11.19 30.68
C LEU A 96 -2.42 11.25 31.33
N PRO A 97 -2.57 10.76 32.58
CA PRO A 97 -3.84 10.87 33.30
C PRO A 97 -4.28 12.31 33.41
N GLY A 98 -5.53 12.60 33.02
CA GLY A 98 -6.12 13.94 33.06
C GLY A 98 -5.90 14.78 31.78
N ASP A 99 -5.17 14.29 30.80
CA ASP A 99 -5.10 14.94 29.48
C ASP A 99 -6.42 14.69 28.71
N PRO A 100 -7.15 15.76 28.32
CA PRO A 100 -8.43 15.61 27.61
C PRO A 100 -8.25 15.08 26.17
N GLY A 101 -7.01 14.93 25.67
CA GLY A 101 -6.71 14.59 24.29
C GLY A 101 -6.96 15.75 23.32
N PHE A 102 -6.70 15.51 22.05
CA PHE A 102 -6.97 16.48 20.99
C PHE A 102 -8.24 16.10 20.21
N GLY A 103 -9.19 17.02 20.13
CA GLY A 103 -10.46 16.85 19.43
C GLY A 103 -11.49 16.05 20.22
N SER A 104 -12.74 16.11 19.76
CA SER A 104 -13.84 15.39 20.37
C SER A 104 -13.74 13.88 20.12
N PRO A 105 -13.96 13.03 21.14
CA PRO A 105 -13.91 11.59 20.96
C PRO A 105 -15.08 11.09 20.11
N VAL A 106 -14.81 10.18 19.18
CA VAL A 106 -15.79 9.50 18.33
C VAL A 106 -15.90 8.05 18.81
N PHE A 107 -17.08 7.63 19.25
CA PHE A 107 -17.31 6.31 19.87
C PHE A 107 -16.36 5.99 21.05
N GLY A 108 -16.04 6.99 21.85
CA GLY A 108 -15.17 6.82 23.03
C GLY A 108 -13.68 6.79 22.75
N LEU A 109 -13.25 6.88 21.49
CA LEU A 109 -11.85 6.96 21.07
C LEU A 109 -11.60 8.25 20.29
N HIS A 110 -10.43 8.84 20.49
CA HIS A 110 -10.02 10.00 19.71
C HIS A 110 -9.67 9.59 18.26
N LEU A 111 -9.83 10.51 17.33
CA LEU A 111 -9.65 10.25 15.89
C LEU A 111 -8.26 9.71 15.54
N TYR A 112 -7.22 10.14 16.26
CA TYR A 112 -5.85 9.64 16.05
C TYR A 112 -5.70 8.14 16.43
N THR A 113 -6.48 7.65 17.40
CA THR A 113 -6.51 6.21 17.74
C THR A 113 -7.18 5.41 16.63
N TRP A 114 -8.27 5.91 16.06
CA TRP A 114 -8.90 5.32 14.88
C TRP A 114 -7.96 5.28 13.67
N CYS A 115 -7.18 6.35 13.46
CA CYS A 115 -6.16 6.37 12.41
C CYS A 115 -5.08 5.31 12.65
N PHE A 116 -4.62 5.12 13.88
CA PHE A 116 -3.64 4.08 14.21
C PHE A 116 -4.17 2.67 13.92
N ILE A 117 -5.44 2.40 14.27
CA ILE A 117 -6.11 1.13 13.97
C ILE A 117 -6.21 0.95 12.44
N ALA A 118 -6.61 1.98 11.70
CA ALA A 118 -6.73 1.94 10.26
C ALA A 118 -5.38 1.67 9.56
N PHE A 119 -4.29 2.31 9.99
CA PHE A 119 -2.96 2.07 9.45
C PHE A 119 -2.46 0.66 9.75
N SER A 120 -2.67 0.17 10.98
CA SER A 120 -2.32 -1.20 11.37
C SER A 120 -3.11 -2.23 10.55
N GLY A 121 -4.41 -2.01 10.37
CA GLY A 121 -5.27 -2.83 9.51
C GLY A 121 -4.82 -2.82 8.04
N GLN A 122 -4.38 -1.65 7.53
CA GLN A 122 -3.85 -1.52 6.18
C GLN A 122 -2.56 -2.33 5.99
N ILE A 123 -1.63 -2.28 6.94
CA ILE A 123 -0.41 -3.08 6.90
C ILE A 123 -0.75 -4.58 6.85
N ALA A 124 -1.66 -5.02 7.72
CA ALA A 124 -2.11 -6.41 7.76
C ALA A 124 -2.79 -6.83 6.45
N ALA A 125 -3.71 -6.02 5.92
CA ALA A 125 -4.40 -6.27 4.65
C ALA A 125 -3.42 -6.36 3.48
N SER A 126 -2.47 -5.44 3.38
CA SER A 126 -1.43 -5.46 2.35
C SER A 126 -0.53 -6.68 2.46
N ALA A 127 -0.16 -7.09 3.68
CA ALA A 127 0.63 -8.30 3.92
C ALA A 127 -0.13 -9.57 3.47
N VAL A 128 -1.42 -9.68 3.78
CA VAL A 128 -2.27 -10.80 3.34
C VAL A 128 -2.39 -10.83 1.82
N LEU A 129 -2.58 -9.68 1.16
CA LEU A 129 -2.65 -9.59 -0.29
C LEU A 129 -1.33 -9.97 -0.97
N LEU A 130 -0.18 -9.63 -0.37
CA LEU A 130 1.14 -10.06 -0.84
C LEU A 130 1.38 -11.56 -0.64
N ALA A 131 0.88 -12.13 0.47
CA ALA A 131 1.02 -13.54 0.77
C ALA A 131 0.11 -14.43 -0.10
N SER A 132 -0.89 -13.85 -0.75
CA SER A 132 -1.82 -14.57 -1.62
C SER A 132 -1.08 -15.29 -2.77
N PRO A 133 -1.49 -16.54 -3.15
CA PRO A 133 -0.74 -17.39 -4.10
C PRO A 133 -0.46 -16.77 -5.46
N LYS A 134 -1.17 -15.71 -5.84
CA LYS A 134 -0.97 -14.97 -7.09
C LYS A 134 0.07 -13.86 -7.01
N GLY A 135 0.50 -13.47 -5.81
CA GLY A 135 1.71 -12.67 -5.63
C GLY A 135 3.00 -13.48 -5.83
N ARG A 136 2.90 -14.80 -5.75
CA ARG A 136 4.00 -15.72 -6.05
C ARG A 136 3.83 -16.26 -7.46
N HIS A 137 4.39 -15.57 -8.45
CA HIS A 137 4.73 -16.29 -9.69
C HIS A 137 5.73 -17.38 -9.30
N PRO A 138 5.56 -18.65 -9.76
CA PRO A 138 6.69 -19.54 -9.74
C PRO A 138 7.82 -18.77 -10.43
N ARG A 139 8.96 -18.67 -9.74
CA ARG A 139 10.22 -18.26 -10.34
C ARG A 139 10.25 -19.00 -11.67
N SER A 140 9.98 -18.29 -12.77
CA SER A 140 10.36 -18.79 -14.08
C SER A 140 11.82 -19.13 -13.86
N GLU A 141 12.10 -20.42 -13.79
CA GLU A 141 13.47 -20.88 -13.97
C GLU A 141 13.93 -20.05 -15.15
N VAL A 142 14.89 -19.19 -14.88
CA VAL A 142 15.74 -18.69 -15.92
C VAL A 142 16.28 -20.01 -16.47
N SER A 143 15.58 -20.55 -17.48
CA SER A 143 16.21 -21.42 -18.44
C SER A 143 17.38 -20.58 -18.88
N VAL A 144 18.52 -20.86 -18.29
CA VAL A 144 19.79 -20.61 -18.95
C VAL A 144 19.65 -21.47 -20.20
N GLU A 145 18.92 -20.93 -21.16
CA GLU A 145 19.01 -21.32 -22.54
C GLU A 145 20.49 -21.16 -22.82
N THR A 146 21.20 -22.26 -22.64
CA THR A 146 22.54 -22.43 -23.16
C THR A 146 22.41 -21.87 -24.57
N GLN A 147 22.86 -20.61 -24.76
CA GLN A 147 23.03 -20.04 -26.06
C GLN A 147 23.88 -21.09 -26.76
N HIS A 148 23.23 -21.88 -27.57
CA HIS A 148 23.86 -22.75 -28.50
C HIS A 148 24.68 -21.81 -29.38
N HIS A 149 25.93 -21.64 -28.97
CA HIS A 149 26.92 -20.96 -29.78
C HIS A 149 26.91 -21.72 -31.12
N PRO A 150 26.53 -21.09 -32.22
CA PRO A 150 26.62 -21.76 -33.52
C PRO A 150 28.05 -22.25 -33.67
N PRO A 151 28.25 -23.48 -34.17
CA PRO A 151 29.58 -24.02 -34.36
C PRO A 151 30.37 -23.02 -35.20
N VAL A 152 31.61 -22.76 -34.77
CA VAL A 152 32.55 -21.79 -35.39
C VAL A 152 33.07 -22.29 -36.74
N ASP A 153 32.18 -22.78 -37.60
CA ASP A 153 32.52 -23.34 -38.93
C ASP A 153 32.99 -22.29 -39.94
N TRP A 154 32.77 -21.01 -39.64
CA TRP A 154 33.24 -19.92 -40.49
C TRP A 154 34.76 -19.72 -40.41
N ILE A 155 35.40 -20.15 -39.31
CA ILE A 155 36.87 -20.03 -39.15
C ILE A 155 37.59 -21.02 -40.05
N SER A 156 37.04 -22.21 -40.28
CA SER A 156 37.64 -23.22 -41.15
C SER A 156 37.55 -22.83 -42.64
N LYS A 157 36.49 -22.10 -43.02
CA LYS A 157 36.22 -21.68 -44.39
C LYS A 157 37.07 -20.48 -44.83
N ALA A 158 37.57 -19.66 -43.90
CA ALA A 158 38.40 -18.51 -44.20
C ALA A 158 39.90 -18.86 -44.41
N ARG A 159 40.31 -20.13 -44.20
CA ARG A 159 41.71 -20.58 -44.35
C ARG A 159 42.00 -21.29 -45.66
N SER A 160 41.01 -21.44 -46.55
CA SER A 160 41.13 -22.19 -47.85
C SER A 160 41.08 -21.27 -49.07
N HIS A 161 41.35 -19.96 -48.92
CA HIS A 161 41.57 -19.03 -50.04
C HIS A 161 42.91 -18.31 -49.90
#